data_38b17f8ad7cebd763e54b76751d288db
#
_entry.id   38b17f8ad7cebd763e54b76751d288db
#
_cell.length_a   1.000
_cell.length_b   1.000
_cell.length_c   1.000
_cell.angle_alpha   90.00
_cell.angle_beta   90.00
_cell.angle_gamma   90.00
#
_symmetry.space_group_name_H-M   'P 1'
#
loop_
_entity.id
_entity.type
_entity.pdbx_description
1 polymer ?
#
loop_
_entity_poly.entity_id
_entity_poly.type
_entity_poly.pdbx_seq_one_letter_code
_entity_poly.pdbx_strand_id
1 'polypeptide(L)'
;MAEGNFYRGGTNLRPKPFEVKMDPASGLVQPTHGISVFSRPDYLERFGGAYRVTNLPEELTIIQRGRDPTHFEIVPAYPMALAEYEMALSKIVLVPV
;
A
#
# COMPACT_ATOMS: atom_id res chain seq x y z
N MET A 1 13.30 0.93 4.83
CA MET A 1 11.90 1.09 5.24
C MET A 1 11.60 2.57 5.41
N ALA A 2 10.46 3.03 4.92
CA ALA A 2 10.06 4.42 5.10
C ALA A 2 9.77 4.70 6.57
N GLU A 3 10.19 5.88 7.05
CA GLU A 3 9.93 6.32 8.41
C GLU A 3 8.71 7.24 8.45
N GLY A 4 8.06 7.31 9.60
CA GLY A 4 6.90 8.16 9.82
C GLY A 4 5.58 7.41 9.71
N ASN A 5 4.50 8.17 9.75
CA ASN A 5 3.17 7.61 9.69
C ASN A 5 2.62 7.71 8.27
N PHE A 6 1.87 6.69 7.86
CA PHE A 6 1.19 6.67 6.58
C PHE A 6 -0.28 6.40 6.78
N TYR A 7 -1.11 6.94 5.89
CA TYR A 7 -2.55 6.94 6.04
C TYR A 7 -3.22 6.41 4.78
N ARG A 8 -4.19 5.54 4.98
CA ARG A 8 -5.04 5.01 3.91
C ARG A 8 -6.36 5.76 3.91
N GLY A 9 -6.86 6.12 2.75
CA GLY A 9 -8.21 6.64 2.60
C GLY A 9 -9.20 5.49 2.59
N GLY A 10 -10.04 5.39 3.63
CA GLY A 10 -10.94 4.27 3.81
C GLY A 10 -10.25 3.04 4.38
N THR A 11 -10.99 1.94 4.44
CA THR A 11 -10.54 0.70 5.10
C THR A 11 -10.25 -0.44 4.12
N ASN A 12 -10.42 -0.22 2.81
CA ASN A 12 -10.22 -1.27 1.83
C ASN A 12 -8.74 -1.44 1.52
N LEU A 13 -8.18 -2.59 1.87
CA LEU A 13 -6.79 -2.93 1.59
C LEU A 13 -6.63 -3.89 0.41
N ARG A 14 -7.72 -4.18 -0.33
CA ARG A 14 -7.64 -5.06 -1.49
C ARG A 14 -7.13 -4.28 -2.70
N PRO A 15 -6.06 -4.75 -3.36
CA PRO A 15 -5.53 -4.06 -4.53
C PRO A 15 -6.45 -4.27 -5.74
N LYS A 16 -6.61 -3.22 -6.52
CA LYS A 16 -7.27 -3.33 -7.83
C LYS A 16 -6.23 -3.74 -8.86
N PRO A 17 -6.63 -4.39 -9.96
CA PRO A 17 -5.66 -4.87 -10.97
C PRO A 17 -4.70 -3.79 -11.48
N PHE A 18 -5.17 -2.56 -11.63
CA PHE A 18 -4.34 -1.47 -12.14
C PHE A 18 -3.40 -0.88 -11.09
N GLU A 19 -3.56 -1.26 -9.83
CA GLU A 19 -2.70 -0.76 -8.74
C GLU A 19 -1.42 -1.57 -8.58
N VAL A 20 -1.35 -2.75 -9.19
CA VAL A 20 -0.17 -3.61 -9.10
C VAL A 20 0.49 -3.74 -10.47
N LYS A 21 1.77 -4.08 -10.45
CA LYS A 21 2.54 -4.36 -11.66
C LYS A 21 2.94 -5.83 -11.64
N MET A 22 2.38 -6.62 -12.55
CA MET A 22 2.72 -8.03 -12.66
C MET A 22 3.67 -8.24 -13.84
N ASP A 23 4.73 -8.98 -13.59
CA ASP A 23 5.64 -9.37 -14.67
C ASP A 23 4.96 -10.45 -15.52
N PRO A 24 4.79 -10.22 -16.84
CA PRO A 24 4.07 -11.19 -17.69
C PRO A 24 4.79 -12.53 -17.83
N ALA A 25 6.11 -12.57 -17.65
CA ALA A 25 6.86 -13.81 -17.77
C ALA A 25 6.74 -14.68 -16.51
N SER A 26 6.81 -14.08 -15.33
CA SER A 26 6.75 -14.83 -14.06
C SER A 26 5.35 -14.86 -13.44
N GLY A 27 4.49 -13.91 -13.78
CA GLY A 27 3.19 -13.74 -13.15
C GLY A 27 3.28 -13.16 -11.74
N LEU A 28 4.44 -12.66 -11.33
CA LEU A 28 4.64 -12.16 -9.97
C LEU A 28 4.42 -10.65 -9.90
N VAL A 29 3.84 -10.21 -8.77
CA VAL A 29 3.69 -8.80 -8.46
C VAL A 29 5.06 -8.23 -8.16
N GLN A 30 5.39 -7.10 -8.81
CA GLN A 30 6.68 -6.46 -8.70
C GLN A 30 6.72 -5.46 -7.55
N PRO A 31 7.88 -5.23 -6.93
CA PRO A 31 8.03 -4.29 -5.81
C PRO A 31 8.07 -2.82 -6.25
N THR A 32 7.33 -2.48 -7.29
CA THR A 32 7.35 -1.15 -7.90
C THR A 32 6.01 -0.42 -7.82
N HIS A 33 4.92 -1.14 -7.65
CA HIS A 33 3.56 -0.58 -7.64
C HIS A 33 2.72 -1.31 -6.59
N GLY A 34 1.85 -0.58 -5.92
CA GLY A 34 0.95 -1.15 -4.93
C GLY A 34 -0.16 -0.19 -4.55
N ILE A 35 -0.91 -0.51 -3.50
CA ILE A 35 -2.01 0.33 -3.05
C ILE A 35 -1.49 1.66 -2.51
N SER A 36 -2.27 2.71 -2.74
CA SER A 36 -1.89 4.08 -2.36
C SER A 36 -2.09 4.34 -0.88
N VAL A 37 -1.10 5.01 -0.28
CA VAL A 37 -1.20 5.61 1.04
C VAL A 37 -0.56 6.99 0.98
N PHE A 38 -0.74 7.78 2.03
CA PHE A 38 -0.27 9.16 2.03
C PHE A 38 0.45 9.47 3.34
N SER A 39 1.45 10.33 3.27
CA SER A 39 2.18 10.75 4.46
C SER A 39 1.39 11.75 5.31
N ARG A 40 0.24 12.23 4.81
CA ARG A 40 -0.64 13.18 5.49
C ARG A 40 -2.07 12.67 5.49
N PRO A 41 -2.82 12.85 6.58
CA PRO A 41 -4.22 12.41 6.64
C PRO A 41 -5.20 13.35 5.95
N ASP A 42 -4.75 14.53 5.51
CA ASP A 42 -5.62 15.57 4.93
C ASP A 42 -6.27 15.08 3.64
N TYR A 43 -7.51 15.50 3.41
CA TYR A 43 -8.24 15.25 2.17
C TYR A 43 -8.63 13.78 1.92
N LEU A 44 -8.61 12.95 2.95
CA LEU A 44 -8.98 11.54 2.80
C LEU A 44 -10.45 11.26 3.14
N GLU A 45 -11.20 12.26 3.57
CA GLU A 45 -12.62 12.10 3.91
C GLU A 45 -13.44 11.58 2.74
N ARG A 46 -13.10 11.99 1.52
CA ARG A 46 -13.79 11.53 0.29
C ARG A 46 -13.66 10.03 0.05
N PHE A 47 -12.72 9.39 0.73
CA PHE A 47 -12.52 7.94 0.64
C PHE A 47 -13.08 7.20 1.85
N GLY A 48 -13.81 7.89 2.73
CA GLY A 48 -14.36 7.27 3.94
C GLY A 48 -13.57 7.57 5.21
N GLY A 49 -12.65 8.55 5.15
CA GLY A 49 -11.85 8.96 6.29
C GLY A 49 -10.40 8.51 6.18
N ALA A 50 -9.58 9.01 7.09
CA ALA A 50 -8.16 8.67 7.15
C ALA A 50 -7.92 7.59 8.21
N TYR A 51 -7.16 6.58 7.85
CA TYR A 51 -6.79 5.48 8.75
C TYR A 51 -5.27 5.33 8.73
N ARG A 52 -4.67 5.31 9.91
CA ARG A 52 -3.23 5.16 10.03
C ARG A 52 -2.85 3.69 9.83
N VAL A 53 -1.85 3.47 8.96
CA VAL A 53 -1.32 2.14 8.69
C VAL A 53 -0.44 1.70 9.85
N THR A 54 -0.77 0.56 10.45
CA THR A 54 0.06 -0.04 11.50
C THR A 54 0.27 -1.52 11.20
N ASN A 55 1.23 -2.11 11.88
CA ASN A 55 1.56 -3.53 11.76
C ASN A 55 1.92 -3.93 10.32
N LEU A 56 2.81 -3.16 9.69
CA LEU A 56 3.29 -3.47 8.35
C LEU A 56 4.15 -4.74 8.40
N PRO A 57 3.76 -5.82 7.71
CA PRO A 57 4.57 -7.05 7.72
C PRO A 57 5.87 -6.88 6.94
N GLU A 58 6.84 -7.75 7.21
CA GLU A 58 8.17 -7.70 6.57
C GLU A 58 8.11 -7.94 5.07
N GLU A 59 7.10 -8.64 4.58
CA GLU A 59 6.91 -8.91 3.16
C GLU A 59 6.54 -7.67 2.36
N LEU A 60 6.22 -6.57 3.05
CA LEU A 60 5.80 -5.33 2.43
C LEU A 60 6.76 -4.20 2.76
N THR A 61 6.81 -3.21 1.88
CA THR A 61 7.53 -1.96 2.14
C THR A 61 6.72 -0.80 1.59
N ILE A 62 7.08 0.41 1.98
CA ILE A 62 6.37 1.61 1.54
C ILE A 62 7.37 2.47 0.78
N ILE A 63 7.01 2.85 -0.46
CA ILE A 63 7.86 3.67 -1.31
C ILE A 63 7.09 4.91 -1.77
N GLN A 64 7.82 5.99 -1.99
CA GLN A 64 7.25 7.20 -2.58
C GLN A 64 7.17 7.00 -4.10
N ARG A 65 6.04 7.34 -4.69
CA ARG A 65 5.86 7.29 -6.14
C ARG A 65 5.04 8.46 -6.63
N GLY A 66 5.35 8.88 -7.85
CA GLY A 66 4.62 9.94 -8.51
C GLY A 66 5.16 11.33 -8.18
N ARG A 67 4.49 12.36 -8.71
CA ARG A 67 4.91 13.76 -8.55
C ARG A 67 4.54 14.36 -7.21
N ASP A 68 3.48 13.84 -6.58
CA ASP A 68 3.06 14.30 -5.26
C ASP A 68 3.98 13.68 -4.22
N PRO A 69 4.78 14.50 -3.50
CA PRO A 69 5.72 13.96 -2.50
C PRO A 69 5.02 13.33 -1.30
N THR A 70 3.72 13.55 -1.12
CA THR A 70 2.95 12.93 -0.03
C THR A 70 2.34 11.59 -0.45
N HIS A 71 2.43 11.23 -1.73
CA HIS A 71 1.89 9.96 -2.24
C HIS A 71 2.92 8.85 -2.12
N PHE A 72 2.52 7.77 -1.46
CA PHE A 72 3.33 6.57 -1.28
C PHE A 72 2.50 5.36 -1.67
N GLU A 73 3.18 4.24 -1.87
CA GLU A 73 2.50 2.97 -2.17
C GLU A 73 3.08 1.87 -1.29
N ILE A 74 2.20 0.98 -0.83
CA ILE A 74 2.61 -0.23 -0.14
C ILE A 74 2.85 -1.29 -1.20
N VAL A 75 4.09 -1.71 -1.34
CA VAL A 75 4.50 -2.64 -2.40
C VAL A 75 5.08 -3.90 -1.79
N PRO A 76 5.13 -5.02 -2.54
CA PRO A 76 5.89 -6.18 -2.08
C PRO A 76 7.35 -5.80 -1.87
N ALA A 77 7.98 -6.32 -0.83
CA ALA A 77 9.40 -6.09 -0.59
C ALA A 77 10.27 -6.84 -1.60
N TYR A 78 9.71 -7.85 -2.25
CA TYR A 78 10.34 -8.65 -3.31
C TYR A 78 9.21 -9.19 -4.20
N PRO A 79 9.51 -9.65 -5.43
CA PRO A 79 8.46 -10.20 -6.29
C PRO A 79 7.75 -11.37 -5.61
N MET A 80 6.41 -11.37 -5.65
CA MET A 80 5.61 -12.41 -5.02
C MET A 80 4.29 -12.61 -5.77
N ALA A 81 3.66 -13.74 -5.55
CA ALA A 81 2.35 -14.02 -6.13
C ALA A 81 1.31 -13.02 -5.60
N LEU A 82 0.30 -12.70 -6.42
CA LEU A 82 -0.75 -11.77 -6.01
C LEU A 82 -1.44 -12.23 -4.71
N ALA A 83 -1.69 -13.53 -4.56
CA ALA A 83 -2.31 -14.06 -3.36
C ALA A 83 -1.45 -13.82 -2.11
N GLU A 84 -0.13 -13.89 -2.24
CA GLU A 84 0.79 -13.60 -1.15
C GLU A 84 0.76 -12.11 -0.79
N TYR A 85 0.73 -11.25 -1.80
CA TYR A 85 0.63 -9.80 -1.59
C TYR A 85 -0.69 -9.45 -0.89
N GLU A 86 -1.80 -10.02 -1.34
CA GLU A 86 -3.10 -9.80 -0.71
C GLU A 86 -3.12 -10.30 0.74
N MET A 87 -2.51 -11.46 0.99
CA MET A 87 -2.42 -12.00 2.34
C MET A 87 -1.59 -11.08 3.25
N ALA A 88 -0.46 -10.58 2.75
CA ALA A 88 0.37 -9.66 3.50
C ALA A 88 -0.37 -8.36 3.83
N LEU A 89 -1.10 -7.80 2.85
CA LEU A 89 -1.91 -6.60 3.08
C LEU A 89 -2.96 -6.82 4.17
N SER A 90 -3.53 -8.02 4.25
CA SER A 90 -4.55 -8.34 5.25
C SER A 90 -4.03 -8.32 6.69
N LYS A 91 -2.72 -8.35 6.87
CA LYS A 91 -2.10 -8.30 8.21
C LYS A 91 -1.95 -6.86 8.73
N ILE A 92 -2.11 -5.87 7.86
CA ILE A 92 -2.06 -4.47 8.25
C ILE A 92 -3.27 -4.17 9.13
N VAL A 93 -3.03 -3.41 10.20
CA VAL A 93 -4.10 -2.91 11.07
C VAL A 93 -4.27 -1.43 10.81
N LEU A 94 -5.49 -1.04 10.44
CA LEU A 94 -5.84 0.35 10.17
C LEU A 94 -6.48 0.96 11.42
N VAL A 95 -5.92 2.07 11.87
CA VAL A 95 -6.39 2.76 13.08
C VAL A 95 -7.01 4.09 12.65
N PRO A 96 -8.27 4.36 13.03
CA PRO A 96 -8.93 5.64 12.68
C PRO A 96 -8.14 6.82 13.25
N VAL A 97 -8.08 7.87 12.47
CA VAL A 97 -7.38 9.10 12.86
C VAL A 97 -8.37 10.12 13.39
#